data_61576b946044bd45f1ef6213dc1a9438
#
_entry.id   61576b946044bd45f1ef6213dc1a9438
#
_cell.length_a   1.000
_cell.length_b   1.000
_cell.length_c   1.000
_cell.angle_alpha   90.00
_cell.angle_beta   90.00
_cell.angle_gamma   90.00
#
_symmetry.space_group_name_H-M   'P 1'
#
loop_
_entity.id
_entity.type
_entity.pdbx_description
1 polymer ?
#
loop_
_entity_poly.entity_id
_entity_poly.type
_entity_poly.pdbx_seq_one_letter_code
_entity_poly.pdbx_strand_id
1 'polypeptide(L)'
;MYNDVLQFMPKMLSGKDLDSRLSVFPEYDNAIINQSAPERLIALQDIYQIFVSNVMSREIYTKLYLALLRSLQKKQSILAVRQSNENSKMIRQKSYESIIGGSDSFSIIGPSGIGKSSSISRAVNILTEKSVLELSNTKIIACIQIQTPADCSVKGLLFEILRKADEMLSTNYYKNAVKSHATIDMLIGMVSQVALNHIGLLIVDEIQNVVNNKNGKVIIGTLT
;
A
#
# COMPACT_ATOMS: atom_id res chain seq x y z
N MET A 1 7.67 -16.61 17.75
CA MET A 1 6.82 -15.46 17.32
C MET A 1 7.55 -14.43 16.45
N TYR A 2 8.68 -13.86 16.88
CA TYR A 2 9.40 -12.86 16.06
C TYR A 2 10.00 -13.48 14.79
N ASN A 3 10.56 -14.66 14.88
CA ASN A 3 11.19 -15.37 13.75
C ASN A 3 10.20 -15.92 12.71
N ASP A 4 8.96 -16.19 13.09
CA ASP A 4 8.01 -16.84 12.18
C ASP A 4 7.48 -15.90 11.10
N VAL A 5 7.42 -14.59 11.38
CA VAL A 5 6.98 -13.58 10.40
C VAL A 5 8.10 -13.21 9.44
N LEU A 6 9.34 -13.16 9.95
CA LEU A 6 10.51 -12.77 9.13
C LEU A 6 10.79 -13.72 7.96
N GLN A 7 10.38 -15.00 8.06
CA GLN A 7 10.53 -15.95 6.94
C GLN A 7 9.67 -15.59 5.72
N PHE A 8 8.60 -14.81 5.91
CA PHE A 8 7.71 -14.38 4.82
C PHE A 8 8.11 -13.04 4.22
N MET A 9 9.01 -12.31 4.87
CA MET A 9 9.48 -11.00 4.42
C MET A 9 10.88 -11.12 3.80
N PRO A 10 11.21 -10.25 2.82
CA PRO A 10 12.59 -10.13 2.38
C PRO A 10 13.46 -9.65 3.56
N LYS A 11 14.75 -10.00 3.53
CA LYS A 11 15.70 -9.51 4.53
C LYS A 11 15.75 -7.97 4.48
N MET A 12 15.70 -7.34 5.65
CA MET A 12 15.84 -5.89 5.73
C MET A 12 17.20 -5.45 5.21
N LEU A 13 17.19 -4.56 4.22
CA LEU A 13 18.40 -4.00 3.62
C LEU A 13 18.81 -2.73 4.36
N SER A 14 20.12 -2.43 4.35
CA SER A 14 20.69 -1.21 4.93
C SER A 14 21.96 -0.77 4.20
N GLY A 15 22.38 0.48 4.39
CA GLY A 15 23.61 1.01 3.84
C GLY A 15 23.69 0.90 2.31
N LYS A 16 24.84 0.46 1.80
CA LYS A 16 25.10 0.36 0.36
C LYS A 16 24.20 -0.61 -0.38
N ASP A 17 23.81 -1.72 0.28
CA ASP A 17 22.92 -2.71 -0.33
C ASP A 17 21.52 -2.12 -0.57
N LEU A 18 21.02 -1.36 0.40
CA LEU A 18 19.76 -0.64 0.24
C LEU A 18 19.85 0.42 -0.87
N ASP A 19 20.95 1.19 -0.91
CA ASP A 19 21.14 2.22 -1.94
C ASP A 19 21.17 1.63 -3.34
N SER A 20 21.88 0.52 -3.53
CA SER A 20 21.95 -0.15 -4.83
C SER A 20 20.60 -0.70 -5.29
N ARG A 21 19.77 -1.20 -4.37
CA ARG A 21 18.43 -1.74 -4.69
C ARG A 21 17.39 -0.66 -4.90
N LEU A 22 17.49 0.47 -4.19
CA LEU A 22 16.59 1.62 -4.40
C LEU A 22 16.92 2.34 -5.70
N SER A 23 18.21 2.51 -6.03
CA SER A 23 18.63 3.24 -7.22
C SER A 23 18.32 2.46 -8.49
N VAL A 24 18.00 3.19 -9.55
CA VAL A 24 17.78 2.66 -10.91
C VAL A 24 18.65 3.43 -11.86
N PHE A 25 19.42 2.73 -12.63
CA PHE A 25 20.19 3.27 -13.72
C PHE A 25 19.85 2.43 -14.96
N PRO A 26 19.34 3.04 -16.04
CA PRO A 26 19.15 2.33 -17.30
C PRO A 26 20.50 1.85 -17.85
N GLU A 27 20.48 0.79 -18.61
CA GLU A 27 21.68 0.33 -19.32
C GLU A 27 22.08 1.40 -20.34
N TYR A 28 23.35 1.76 -20.34
CA TYR A 28 23.90 2.73 -21.28
C TYR A 28 24.72 2.04 -22.36
N ASP A 29 24.28 2.19 -23.61
CA ASP A 29 25.02 1.73 -24.77
C ASP A 29 25.89 2.85 -25.36
N ASN A 30 27.22 2.70 -25.28
CA ASN A 30 28.17 3.64 -25.87
C ASN A 30 28.02 3.79 -27.40
N ALA A 31 27.47 2.77 -28.11
CA ALA A 31 27.26 2.83 -29.55
C ALA A 31 26.27 3.93 -29.97
N ILE A 32 25.43 4.39 -29.03
CA ILE A 32 24.45 5.46 -29.26
C ILE A 32 25.09 6.80 -29.66
N ILE A 33 26.35 7.05 -29.28
CA ILE A 33 27.08 8.28 -29.65
C ILE A 33 27.21 8.39 -31.16
N ASN A 34 27.32 7.24 -31.86
CA ASN A 34 27.52 7.15 -33.31
C ASN A 34 26.21 7.00 -34.09
N GLN A 35 25.07 6.98 -33.39
CA GLN A 35 23.75 6.86 -34.01
C GLN A 35 23.26 8.21 -34.57
N SER A 36 22.19 8.15 -35.37
CA SER A 36 21.54 9.32 -35.91
C SER A 36 20.98 10.24 -34.84
N ALA A 37 20.75 11.51 -35.16
CA ALA A 37 20.19 12.47 -34.19
C ALA A 37 18.83 12.04 -33.59
N PRO A 38 17.87 11.48 -34.36
CA PRO A 38 16.62 10.96 -33.80
C PRO A 38 16.84 9.82 -32.81
N GLU A 39 17.73 8.88 -33.11
CA GLU A 39 18.03 7.74 -32.23
C GLU A 39 18.64 8.19 -30.90
N ARG A 40 19.56 9.17 -30.96
CA ARG A 40 20.13 9.77 -29.74
C ARG A 40 19.09 10.50 -28.90
N LEU A 41 18.12 11.19 -29.54
CA LEU A 41 17.01 11.84 -28.84
C LEU A 41 16.09 10.82 -28.15
N ILE A 42 15.84 9.67 -28.78
CA ILE A 42 15.07 8.58 -28.15
C ILE A 42 15.81 8.04 -26.93
N ALA A 43 17.11 7.81 -27.04
CA ALA A 43 17.91 7.31 -25.93
C ALA A 43 17.97 8.27 -24.73
N LEU A 44 17.87 9.58 -24.95
CA LEU A 44 17.77 10.56 -23.87
C LEU A 44 16.52 10.38 -23.00
N GLN A 45 15.47 9.71 -23.46
CA GLN A 45 14.28 9.39 -22.66
C GLN A 45 14.61 8.48 -21.47
N ASP A 46 15.67 7.68 -21.56
CA ASP A 46 16.08 6.79 -20.49
C ASP A 46 16.57 7.56 -19.23
N ILE A 47 16.92 8.83 -19.39
CA ILE A 47 17.27 9.71 -18.26
C ILE A 47 16.09 9.83 -17.28
N TYR A 48 14.85 9.81 -17.76
CA TYR A 48 13.66 9.88 -16.90
C TYR A 48 13.45 8.62 -16.05
N GLN A 49 14.13 7.52 -16.37
CA GLN A 49 14.11 6.28 -15.59
C GLN A 49 15.12 6.29 -14.45
N ILE A 50 16.05 7.25 -14.43
CA ILE A 50 17.08 7.33 -13.40
C ILE A 50 16.44 7.70 -12.07
N PHE A 51 16.67 6.87 -11.07
CA PHE A 51 16.34 7.16 -9.68
C PHE A 51 17.56 6.91 -8.81
N VAL A 52 17.96 7.91 -8.04
CA VAL A 52 19.09 7.82 -7.11
C VAL A 52 18.58 7.78 -5.69
N SER A 53 19.03 6.78 -4.93
CA SER A 53 18.72 6.69 -3.50
C SER A 53 19.16 7.94 -2.75
N ASN A 54 18.29 8.40 -1.86
CA ASN A 54 18.54 9.54 -1.00
C ASN A 54 18.06 9.26 0.44
N VAL A 55 18.28 10.20 1.36
CA VAL A 55 17.87 10.04 2.77
C VAL A 55 16.38 9.77 2.89
N MET A 56 15.54 10.50 2.15
CA MET A 56 14.08 10.32 2.17
C MET A 56 13.67 8.91 1.71
N SER A 57 14.25 8.40 0.62
CA SER A 57 13.90 7.06 0.10
C SER A 57 14.29 5.94 1.07
N ARG A 58 15.44 6.08 1.77
CA ARG A 58 15.87 5.13 2.82
C ARG A 58 14.94 5.15 4.02
N GLU A 59 14.53 6.34 4.48
CA GLU A 59 13.58 6.47 5.59
C GLU A 59 12.21 5.90 5.23
N ILE A 60 11.72 6.16 4.03
CA ILE A 60 10.45 5.60 3.54
C ILE A 60 10.52 4.09 3.53
N TYR A 61 11.60 3.50 2.96
CA TYR A 61 11.80 2.05 2.97
C TYR A 61 11.77 1.50 4.39
N THR A 62 12.54 2.10 5.30
CA THR A 62 12.64 1.64 6.70
C THR A 62 11.28 1.68 7.39
N LYS A 63 10.53 2.79 7.24
CA LYS A 63 9.20 2.93 7.86
C LYS A 63 8.19 1.94 7.27
N LEU A 64 8.18 1.75 5.95
CA LEU A 64 7.30 0.78 5.29
C LEU A 64 7.64 -0.65 5.71
N TYR A 65 8.93 -1.00 5.78
CA TYR A 65 9.36 -2.33 6.25
C TYR A 65 8.87 -2.62 7.66
N LEU A 66 9.08 -1.69 8.60
CA LEU A 66 8.66 -1.85 9.99
C LEU A 66 7.14 -1.88 10.14
N ALA A 67 6.41 -1.06 9.38
CA ALA A 67 4.95 -1.06 9.39
C ALA A 67 4.39 -2.40 8.86
N LEU A 68 4.96 -2.93 7.76
CA LEU A 68 4.58 -4.24 7.24
C LEU A 68 4.85 -5.35 8.26
N LEU A 69 6.04 -5.36 8.85
CA LEU A 69 6.43 -6.35 9.87
C LEU A 69 5.43 -6.35 11.04
N ARG A 70 5.11 -5.18 11.59
CA ARG A 70 4.14 -5.05 12.68
C ARG A 70 2.73 -5.49 12.26
N SER A 71 2.30 -5.14 11.06
CA SER A 71 1.02 -5.57 10.51
C SER A 71 0.92 -7.09 10.43
N LEU A 72 1.96 -7.77 9.92
CA LEU A 72 2.01 -9.23 9.84
C LEU A 72 2.03 -9.88 11.23
N GLN A 73 2.77 -9.31 12.19
CA GLN A 73 2.79 -9.79 13.58
C GLN A 73 1.40 -9.69 14.23
N LYS A 74 0.69 -8.58 14.03
CA LYS A 74 -0.69 -8.40 14.53
C LYS A 74 -1.63 -9.44 13.91
N LYS A 75 -1.49 -9.72 12.62
CA LYS A 75 -2.34 -10.72 11.92
C LYS A 75 -2.11 -12.15 12.41
N GLN A 76 -0.93 -12.49 12.84
CA GLN A 76 -0.62 -13.80 13.45
C GLN A 76 -1.10 -13.91 14.91
N SER A 77 -1.44 -12.81 15.56
CA SER A 77 -1.81 -12.85 16.98
C SER A 77 -3.21 -13.45 17.17
N ILE A 78 -3.38 -14.19 18.28
CA ILE A 78 -4.70 -14.73 18.70
C ILE A 78 -5.71 -13.59 18.92
N LEU A 79 -5.23 -12.40 19.32
CA LEU A 79 -6.06 -11.21 19.50
C LEU A 79 -6.65 -10.72 18.18
N ALA A 80 -5.89 -10.77 17.08
CA ALA A 80 -6.39 -10.40 15.75
C ALA A 80 -7.50 -11.35 15.29
N VAL A 81 -7.39 -12.64 15.57
CA VAL A 81 -8.44 -13.62 15.23
C VAL A 81 -9.71 -13.36 16.05
N ARG A 82 -9.59 -13.11 17.35
CA ARG A 82 -10.74 -12.77 18.22
C ARG A 82 -11.41 -11.48 17.77
N GLN A 83 -10.64 -10.43 17.55
CA GLN A 83 -11.13 -9.14 17.09
C GLN A 83 -11.82 -9.23 15.72
N SER A 84 -11.28 -10.02 14.79
CA SER A 84 -11.94 -10.30 13.52
C SER A 84 -13.30 -10.95 13.70
N ASN A 85 -13.42 -11.91 14.63
CA ASN A 85 -14.68 -12.58 14.93
C ASN A 85 -15.69 -11.62 15.59
N GLU A 86 -15.24 -10.77 16.50
CA GLU A 86 -16.09 -9.75 17.16
C GLU A 86 -16.58 -8.71 16.18
N ASN A 87 -15.71 -8.19 15.31
CA ASN A 87 -16.11 -7.26 14.26
C ASN A 87 -17.12 -7.86 13.30
N SER A 88 -16.97 -9.13 12.95
CA SER A 88 -17.94 -9.84 12.11
C SER A 88 -19.32 -9.93 12.76
N LYS A 89 -19.40 -10.07 14.08
CA LYS A 89 -20.65 -10.03 14.84
C LYS A 89 -21.24 -8.61 14.92
N MET A 90 -20.40 -7.59 15.13
CA MET A 90 -20.83 -6.19 15.20
C MET A 90 -21.40 -5.69 13.87
N ILE A 91 -20.78 -6.04 12.74
CA ILE A 91 -21.28 -5.70 11.41
C ILE A 91 -22.71 -6.25 11.21
N ARG A 92 -22.97 -7.46 11.69
CA ARG A 92 -24.32 -8.06 11.65
C ARG A 92 -25.31 -7.35 12.55
N GLN A 93 -24.85 -6.76 13.67
CA GLN A 93 -25.68 -6.08 14.67
C GLN A 93 -25.77 -4.56 14.50
N LYS A 94 -25.13 -3.98 13.45
CA LYS A 94 -25.10 -2.52 13.20
C LYS A 94 -24.51 -1.67 14.35
N SER A 95 -23.70 -2.23 15.24
CA SER A 95 -23.04 -1.46 16.29
C SER A 95 -21.55 -1.30 15.97
N TYR A 96 -21.10 -0.05 15.88
CA TYR A 96 -19.70 0.31 15.61
C TYR A 96 -19.06 0.76 16.93
N GLU A 97 -18.36 -0.13 17.60
CA GLU A 97 -17.41 0.26 18.63
C GLU A 97 -15.99 0.21 18.08
N SER A 98 -15.17 1.19 18.50
CA SER A 98 -13.79 1.37 18.03
C SER A 98 -12.95 0.12 18.28
N ILE A 99 -12.23 -0.31 17.27
CA ILE A 99 -11.32 -1.46 17.32
C ILE A 99 -10.14 -1.12 18.23
N ILE A 100 -9.98 -1.86 19.32
CA ILE A 100 -8.83 -1.74 20.22
C ILE A 100 -7.58 -2.29 19.51
N GLY A 101 -6.59 -1.45 19.33
CA GLY A 101 -5.32 -1.80 18.67
C GLY A 101 -5.18 -1.25 17.26
N GLY A 102 -5.24 0.07 17.15
CA GLY A 102 -5.12 0.79 15.87
C GLY A 102 -3.96 0.34 15.00
N SER A 103 -4.11 0.51 13.70
CA SER A 103 -3.03 0.32 12.73
C SER A 103 -1.96 1.39 12.91
N ASP A 104 -0.68 1.02 12.73
CA ASP A 104 0.37 2.04 12.65
C ASP A 104 0.17 2.83 11.36
N SER A 105 0.03 4.15 11.48
CA SER A 105 -0.08 5.05 10.33
C SER A 105 1.00 6.13 10.38
N PHE A 106 1.49 6.53 9.21
CA PHE A 106 2.38 7.68 9.07
C PHE A 106 2.09 8.41 7.76
N SER A 107 2.41 9.70 7.73
CA SER A 107 2.24 10.55 6.56
C SER A 107 3.59 11.02 6.03
N ILE A 108 3.70 11.12 4.71
CA ILE A 108 4.86 11.68 4.01
C ILE A 108 4.43 13.02 3.43
N ILE A 109 4.95 14.10 3.99
CA ILE A 109 4.59 15.47 3.61
C ILE A 109 5.82 16.13 2.98
N GLY A 110 5.61 16.87 1.89
CA GLY A 110 6.67 17.60 1.20
C GLY A 110 6.16 18.21 -0.10
N PRO A 111 6.92 19.14 -0.71
CA PRO A 111 6.53 19.81 -1.95
C PRO A 111 6.34 18.82 -3.11
N SER A 112 5.60 19.24 -4.12
CA SER A 112 5.45 18.45 -5.36
C SER A 112 6.82 18.33 -6.07
N GLY A 113 7.03 17.22 -6.77
CA GLY A 113 8.26 16.98 -7.54
C GLY A 113 9.48 16.52 -6.74
N ILE A 114 9.43 16.45 -5.39
CA ILE A 114 10.57 15.99 -4.58
C ILE A 114 10.84 14.47 -4.66
N GLY A 115 10.01 13.72 -5.38
CA GLY A 115 10.20 12.29 -5.58
C GLY A 115 9.54 11.39 -4.53
N LYS A 116 8.49 11.86 -3.81
CA LYS A 116 7.77 11.07 -2.81
C LYS A 116 7.20 9.77 -3.40
N SER A 117 6.38 9.88 -4.43
CA SER A 117 5.72 8.73 -5.06
C SER A 117 6.73 7.77 -5.68
N SER A 118 7.80 8.29 -6.31
CA SER A 118 8.89 7.46 -6.84
C SER A 118 9.61 6.70 -5.73
N SER A 119 9.92 7.36 -4.60
CA SER A 119 10.55 6.73 -3.43
C SER A 119 9.66 5.64 -2.81
N ILE A 120 8.36 5.90 -2.71
CA ILE A 120 7.37 4.92 -2.23
C ILE A 120 7.33 3.71 -3.17
N SER A 121 7.19 3.94 -4.48
CA SER A 121 7.12 2.87 -5.47
C SER A 121 8.39 2.00 -5.46
N ARG A 122 9.58 2.61 -5.34
CA ARG A 122 10.84 1.88 -5.23
C ARG A 122 10.90 1.03 -3.96
N ALA A 123 10.53 1.61 -2.82
CA ALA A 123 10.49 0.89 -1.55
C ALA A 123 9.49 -0.27 -1.58
N VAL A 124 8.28 -0.03 -2.11
CA VAL A 124 7.24 -1.06 -2.26
C VAL A 124 7.74 -2.20 -3.15
N ASN A 125 8.37 -1.92 -4.29
CA ASN A 125 8.89 -2.95 -5.19
C ASN A 125 9.91 -3.88 -4.50
N ILE A 126 10.75 -3.35 -3.61
CA ILE A 126 11.68 -4.17 -2.82
C ILE A 126 10.93 -5.02 -1.79
N LEU A 127 9.92 -4.45 -1.13
CA LEU A 127 9.17 -5.12 -0.09
C LEU A 127 8.21 -6.18 -0.62
N THR A 128 7.73 -6.00 -1.85
CA THR A 128 6.68 -6.83 -2.46
C THR A 128 7.22 -7.72 -3.57
N GLU A 129 8.45 -8.23 -3.46
CA GLU A 129 8.97 -9.27 -4.37
C GLU A 129 7.96 -10.45 -4.48
N LYS A 130 7.26 -10.72 -3.38
CA LYS A 130 6.04 -11.54 -3.37
C LYS A 130 4.85 -10.64 -3.05
N SER A 131 4.01 -10.37 -4.03
CA SER A 131 2.84 -9.51 -3.86
C SER A 131 1.81 -10.07 -2.87
N VAL A 132 1.69 -11.40 -2.80
CA VAL A 132 0.82 -12.11 -1.87
C VAL A 132 1.65 -13.08 -1.03
N LEU A 133 1.50 -12.97 0.27
CA LEU A 133 2.15 -13.82 1.27
C LEU A 133 1.14 -14.84 1.78
N GLU A 134 1.58 -16.08 1.96
CA GLU A 134 0.75 -17.13 2.56
C GLU A 134 1.18 -17.33 4.02
N LEU A 135 0.38 -16.80 4.94
CA LEU A 135 0.55 -16.98 6.38
C LEU A 135 -0.43 -18.04 6.90
N SER A 136 0.08 -19.16 7.36
CA SER A 136 -0.75 -20.30 7.83
C SER A 136 -1.77 -20.70 6.74
N ASN A 137 -3.04 -20.37 6.88
CA ASN A 137 -4.09 -20.67 5.90
C ASN A 137 -4.68 -19.39 5.28
N THR A 138 -4.03 -18.24 5.44
CA THR A 138 -4.55 -16.95 4.99
C THR A 138 -3.60 -16.30 3.99
N LYS A 139 -4.15 -15.84 2.85
CA LYS A 139 -3.43 -15.03 1.88
C LYS A 139 -3.42 -13.58 2.33
N ILE A 140 -2.24 -12.97 2.41
CA ILE A 140 -2.06 -11.57 2.79
C ILE A 140 -1.40 -10.84 1.63
N ILE A 141 -2.02 -9.78 1.17
CA ILE A 141 -1.45 -8.84 0.21
C ILE A 141 -0.41 -8.01 0.96
N ALA A 142 0.84 -8.05 0.53
CA ALA A 142 1.91 -7.32 1.19
C ALA A 142 1.64 -5.81 1.20
N CYS A 143 1.24 -5.25 0.05
CA CYS A 143 0.91 -3.83 -0.08
C CYS A 143 -0.16 -3.59 -1.14
N ILE A 144 -1.13 -2.73 -0.82
CA ILE A 144 -2.05 -2.12 -1.79
C ILE A 144 -1.71 -0.64 -1.88
N GLN A 145 -1.43 -0.17 -3.08
CA GLN A 145 -1.28 1.25 -3.37
C GLN A 145 -2.48 1.74 -4.17
N ILE A 146 -3.15 2.76 -3.68
CA ILE A 146 -4.29 3.43 -4.32
C ILE A 146 -4.03 4.92 -4.43
N GLN A 147 -4.68 5.54 -5.40
CA GLN A 147 -4.70 6.98 -5.56
C GLN A 147 -6.06 7.52 -5.14
N THR A 148 -6.07 8.63 -4.43
CA THR A 148 -7.33 9.29 -4.06
C THR A 148 -8.09 9.71 -5.33
N PRO A 149 -9.36 9.32 -5.50
CA PRO A 149 -10.16 9.73 -6.65
C PRO A 149 -10.25 11.25 -6.77
N ALA A 150 -10.30 11.77 -7.99
CA ALA A 150 -10.34 13.22 -8.25
C ALA A 150 -11.61 13.89 -7.69
N ASP A 151 -12.72 13.15 -7.60
CA ASP A 151 -13.99 13.58 -6.99
C ASP A 151 -13.98 13.50 -5.46
N CYS A 152 -12.90 13.02 -4.86
CA CYS A 152 -12.74 12.79 -3.42
C CYS A 152 -13.91 12.00 -2.81
N SER A 153 -14.45 11.05 -3.57
CA SER A 153 -15.55 10.21 -3.12
C SER A 153 -15.07 9.16 -2.13
N VAL A 154 -15.61 9.19 -0.92
CA VAL A 154 -15.38 8.13 0.09
C VAL A 154 -15.75 6.77 -0.49
N LYS A 155 -16.90 6.70 -1.15
CA LYS A 155 -17.39 5.46 -1.76
C LYS A 155 -16.47 4.97 -2.87
N GLY A 156 -15.96 5.88 -3.70
CA GLY A 156 -14.98 5.57 -4.75
C GLY A 156 -13.69 5.00 -4.18
N LEU A 157 -13.14 5.61 -3.12
CA LEU A 157 -11.94 5.14 -2.44
C LEU A 157 -12.13 3.72 -1.87
N LEU A 158 -13.24 3.48 -1.17
CA LEU A 158 -13.53 2.16 -0.58
C LEU A 158 -13.72 1.08 -1.66
N PHE A 159 -14.37 1.40 -2.76
CA PHE A 159 -14.50 0.50 -3.89
C PHE A 159 -13.15 0.18 -4.53
N GLU A 160 -12.25 1.16 -4.66
CA GLU A 160 -10.93 0.94 -5.23
C GLU A 160 -10.08 -0.02 -4.36
N ILE A 161 -10.18 0.09 -3.03
CA ILE A 161 -9.54 -0.86 -2.11
C ILE A 161 -10.05 -2.28 -2.34
N LEU A 162 -11.38 -2.46 -2.41
CA LEU A 162 -11.98 -3.79 -2.64
C LEU A 162 -11.63 -4.34 -4.01
N ARG A 163 -11.63 -3.49 -5.06
CA ARG A 163 -11.26 -3.89 -6.42
C ARG A 163 -9.82 -4.39 -6.49
N LYS A 164 -8.87 -3.66 -5.89
CA LYS A 164 -7.46 -4.06 -5.81
C LYS A 164 -7.28 -5.35 -5.01
N ALA A 165 -8.01 -5.50 -3.91
CA ALA A 165 -7.99 -6.74 -3.14
C ALA A 165 -8.50 -7.92 -3.95
N ASP A 166 -9.60 -7.77 -4.66
CA ASP A 166 -10.16 -8.82 -5.53
C ASP A 166 -9.19 -9.23 -6.65
N GLU A 167 -8.51 -8.27 -7.28
CA GLU A 167 -7.51 -8.52 -8.31
C GLU A 167 -6.36 -9.40 -7.79
N MET A 168 -5.89 -9.14 -6.57
CA MET A 168 -4.74 -9.84 -5.99
C MET A 168 -5.10 -11.17 -5.32
N LEU A 169 -6.30 -11.28 -4.73
CA LEU A 169 -6.75 -12.46 -4.00
C LEU A 169 -7.64 -13.39 -4.82
N SER A 170 -8.08 -12.95 -6.01
CA SER A 170 -9.08 -13.64 -6.84
C SER A 170 -10.40 -13.83 -6.09
N THR A 171 -10.84 -12.79 -5.35
CA THR A 171 -12.09 -12.74 -4.59
C THR A 171 -13.16 -11.94 -5.33
N ASN A 172 -14.34 -11.76 -4.72
CA ASN A 172 -15.47 -11.04 -5.31
C ASN A 172 -16.08 -9.99 -4.36
N TYR A 173 -15.32 -9.42 -3.45
CA TYR A 173 -15.82 -8.42 -2.50
C TYR A 173 -16.39 -7.19 -3.20
N TYR A 174 -15.66 -6.63 -4.17
CA TYR A 174 -16.11 -5.50 -4.99
C TYR A 174 -17.41 -5.82 -5.75
N LYS A 175 -17.43 -6.95 -6.46
CA LYS A 175 -18.61 -7.35 -7.24
C LYS A 175 -19.83 -7.53 -6.36
N ASN A 176 -19.66 -8.10 -5.17
CA ASN A 176 -20.75 -8.29 -4.21
C ASN A 176 -21.23 -6.96 -3.64
N ALA A 177 -20.31 -6.04 -3.31
CA ALA A 177 -20.65 -4.72 -2.82
C ALA A 177 -21.40 -3.88 -3.85
N VAL A 178 -21.04 -3.96 -5.14
CA VAL A 178 -21.76 -3.28 -6.23
C VAL A 178 -23.16 -3.87 -6.41
N LYS A 179 -23.30 -5.20 -6.45
CA LYS A 179 -24.59 -5.89 -6.62
C LYS A 179 -25.56 -5.60 -5.47
N SER A 180 -25.07 -5.50 -4.25
CA SER A 180 -25.89 -5.22 -3.07
C SER A 180 -26.21 -3.73 -2.89
N HIS A 181 -25.80 -2.86 -3.81
CA HIS A 181 -25.92 -1.40 -3.67
C HIS A 181 -25.42 -0.89 -2.31
N ALA A 182 -24.26 -1.41 -1.86
CA ALA A 182 -23.73 -1.16 -0.53
C ALA A 182 -23.67 0.33 -0.19
N THR A 183 -24.11 0.68 1.02
CA THR A 183 -23.98 2.03 1.59
C THR A 183 -22.51 2.26 2.01
N ILE A 184 -22.15 3.52 2.30
CA ILE A 184 -20.79 3.85 2.77
C ILE A 184 -20.47 3.06 4.04
N ASP A 185 -21.40 2.99 4.99
CA ASP A 185 -21.17 2.26 6.25
C ASP A 185 -20.95 0.76 6.04
N MET A 186 -21.71 0.16 5.12
CA MET A 186 -21.50 -1.25 4.74
C MET A 186 -20.12 -1.45 4.08
N LEU A 187 -19.70 -0.52 3.23
CA LEU A 187 -18.39 -0.56 2.57
C LEU A 187 -17.26 -0.39 3.58
N ILE A 188 -17.38 0.51 4.56
CA ILE A 188 -16.41 0.66 5.65
C ILE A 188 -16.25 -0.68 6.39
N GLY A 189 -17.36 -1.33 6.73
CA GLY A 189 -17.32 -2.64 7.37
C GLY A 189 -16.64 -3.71 6.53
N MET A 190 -16.95 -3.77 5.23
CA MET A 190 -16.33 -4.73 4.30
C MET A 190 -14.83 -4.47 4.13
N VAL A 191 -14.43 -3.21 3.90
CA VAL A 191 -13.03 -2.83 3.76
C VAL A 191 -12.25 -3.10 5.04
N SER A 192 -12.83 -2.79 6.21
CA SER A 192 -12.19 -3.08 7.51
C SER A 192 -11.94 -4.58 7.69
N GLN A 193 -12.89 -5.43 7.33
CA GLN A 193 -12.70 -6.88 7.36
C GLN A 193 -11.60 -7.35 6.39
N VAL A 194 -11.63 -6.87 5.15
CA VAL A 194 -10.61 -7.23 4.15
C VAL A 194 -9.24 -6.73 4.59
N ALA A 195 -9.13 -5.51 5.10
CA ALA A 195 -7.88 -4.94 5.59
C ALA A 195 -7.33 -5.74 6.78
N LEU A 196 -8.16 -6.05 7.77
CA LEU A 196 -7.76 -6.81 8.95
C LEU A 196 -7.23 -8.21 8.57
N ASN A 197 -7.88 -8.89 7.65
CA ASN A 197 -7.56 -10.27 7.30
C ASN A 197 -6.49 -10.37 6.20
N HIS A 198 -6.48 -9.48 5.22
CA HIS A 198 -5.78 -9.69 3.97
C HIS A 198 -4.82 -8.59 3.54
N ILE A 199 -4.85 -7.37 4.13
CA ILE A 199 -3.99 -6.27 3.68
C ILE A 199 -2.86 -6.04 4.69
N GLY A 200 -1.60 -6.18 4.26
CA GLY A 200 -0.41 -5.88 5.07
C GLY A 200 -0.20 -4.37 5.22
N LEU A 201 -0.13 -3.67 4.09
CA LEU A 201 0.01 -2.21 4.02
C LEU A 201 -1.02 -1.64 3.06
N LEU A 202 -1.63 -0.52 3.43
CA LEU A 202 -2.43 0.32 2.55
C LEU A 202 -1.72 1.66 2.39
N ILE A 203 -1.36 2.01 1.16
CA ILE A 203 -0.75 3.28 0.79
C ILE A 203 -1.78 4.08 0.00
N VAL A 204 -2.06 5.29 0.46
CA VAL A 204 -2.97 6.22 -0.20
C VAL A 204 -2.17 7.41 -0.70
N ASP A 205 -2.05 7.54 -2.02
CA ASP A 205 -1.37 8.68 -2.65
C ASP A 205 -2.37 9.82 -2.95
N GLU A 206 -1.85 11.03 -3.12
CA GLU A 206 -2.63 12.26 -3.40
C GLU A 206 -3.71 12.56 -2.32
N ILE A 207 -3.44 12.21 -1.05
CA ILE A 207 -4.39 12.39 0.06
C ILE A 207 -4.78 13.87 0.28
N GLN A 208 -3.97 14.84 -0.18
CA GLN A 208 -4.30 16.27 -0.11
C GLN A 208 -5.57 16.62 -0.88
N ASN A 209 -5.93 15.87 -1.90
CA ASN A 209 -7.18 16.07 -2.63
C ASN A 209 -8.39 15.87 -1.71
N VAL A 210 -8.25 15.01 -0.70
CA VAL A 210 -9.27 14.74 0.33
C VAL A 210 -9.40 15.90 1.30
N VAL A 211 -8.28 16.46 1.75
CA VAL A 211 -8.25 17.50 2.78
C VAL A 211 -8.99 18.76 2.33
N ASN A 212 -8.93 19.07 1.05
CA ASN A 212 -9.57 20.24 0.45
C ASN A 212 -11.09 20.06 0.21
N ASN A 213 -11.65 18.86 0.46
CA ASN A 213 -13.05 18.58 0.23
C ASN A 213 -13.83 18.52 1.56
N LYS A 214 -15.12 18.90 1.53
CA LYS A 214 -16.02 18.81 2.70
C LYS A 214 -16.10 17.41 3.30
N ASN A 215 -15.91 16.38 2.49
CA ASN A 215 -15.93 14.97 2.92
C ASN A 215 -14.55 14.45 3.43
N GLY A 216 -13.51 15.28 3.40
CA GLY A 216 -12.15 14.86 3.73
C GLY A 216 -12.00 14.33 5.16
N LYS A 217 -12.68 14.93 6.13
CA LYS A 217 -12.66 14.46 7.51
C LYS A 217 -13.22 13.04 7.66
N VAL A 218 -14.23 12.70 6.87
CA VAL A 218 -14.84 11.36 6.87
C VAL A 218 -13.86 10.33 6.32
N ILE A 219 -13.17 10.65 5.23
CA ILE A 219 -12.18 9.74 4.62
C ILE A 219 -11.01 9.49 5.59
N ILE A 220 -10.46 10.54 6.18
CA ILE A 220 -9.37 10.39 7.14
C ILE A 220 -9.82 9.53 8.32
N GLY A 221 -11.00 9.83 8.90
CA GLY A 221 -11.56 9.03 10.00
C GLY A 221 -11.89 7.58 9.63
N THR A 222 -12.06 7.27 8.34
CA THR A 222 -12.30 5.90 7.86
C THR A 222 -11.00 5.11 7.71
N LEU A 223 -9.88 5.80 7.44
CA LEU A 223 -8.56 5.19 7.21
C LEU A 223 -7.75 5.04 8.51
N THR A 224 -8.11 5.74 9.56
CA THR A 224 -7.50 5.65 10.91
C THR A 224 -8.24 4.67 11.79
#